data_22075ed91a8624ad9afcbb85a35ebfe9
#
_entry.id   22075ed91a8624ad9afcbb85a35ebfe9
#
_cell.length_a   1.000
_cell.length_b   1.000
_cell.length_c   1.000
_cell.angle_alpha   90.00
_cell.angle_beta   90.00
_cell.angle_gamma   90.00
#
_symmetry.space_group_name_H-M   'P 1'
#
loop_
_entity.id
_entity.type
_entity.pdbx_description
1 polymer ?
#
loop_
_entity_poly.entity_id
_entity_poly.type
_entity_poly.pdbx_seq_one_letter_code
_entity_poly.pdbx_strand_id
1 'polypeptide(L)'
;MKQHYRGLGHIAVYTEDMDASIAFYEKIGGSLRSRSPVCLPEQERELALVEFGGFLVELIAAPLPEEREGCIPHFAVYVDDVDQAAADLRAAGIDTFCTEAKCLMPNTFGGLENWFFTGPSGEQIELLRML
;
A
#
# COMPACT_ATOMS: atom_id res chain seq x y z
N MET A 1 12.14 15.71 -7.90
CA MET A 1 11.40 14.42 -7.72
C MET A 1 12.22 13.37 -6.99
N LYS A 2 13.38 13.04 -7.52
CA LYS A 2 14.23 11.95 -6.98
C LYS A 2 14.48 12.04 -5.47
N GLN A 3 14.66 13.24 -4.92
CA GLN A 3 14.95 13.45 -3.51
C GLN A 3 13.78 13.10 -2.57
N HIS A 4 12.57 12.91 -3.09
CA HIS A 4 11.40 12.58 -2.27
C HIS A 4 11.27 11.08 -2.00
N TYR A 5 11.85 10.25 -2.85
CA TYR A 5 11.68 8.80 -2.75
C TYR A 5 12.74 8.19 -1.83
N ARG A 6 12.30 7.37 -0.88
CA ARG A 6 13.14 6.71 0.12
C ARG A 6 13.22 5.18 -0.06
N GLY A 7 12.73 4.70 -1.20
CA GLY A 7 12.79 3.29 -1.53
C GLY A 7 11.41 2.64 -1.62
N LEU A 8 11.41 1.35 -1.88
CA LEU A 8 10.19 0.56 -1.97
C LEU A 8 9.53 0.46 -0.60
N GLY A 9 8.26 0.85 -0.51
CA GLY A 9 7.50 0.75 0.72
C GLY A 9 7.05 -0.67 1.01
N HIS A 10 6.29 -1.24 0.09
CA HIS A 10 5.82 -2.62 0.17
C HIS A 10 5.33 -3.11 -1.18
N ILE A 11 5.14 -4.42 -1.28
CA ILE A 11 4.42 -5.07 -2.37
C ILE A 11 3.10 -5.55 -1.79
N ALA A 12 1.99 -5.25 -2.44
CA ALA A 12 0.68 -5.68 -1.99
C ALA A 12 0.24 -6.95 -2.69
N VAL A 13 -0.41 -7.84 -1.95
CA VAL A 13 -0.92 -9.11 -2.44
C VAL A 13 -2.34 -9.31 -1.91
N TYR A 14 -3.26 -9.66 -2.78
CA TYR A 14 -4.61 -10.05 -2.37
C TYR A 14 -4.61 -11.46 -1.76
N THR A 15 -5.40 -11.65 -0.72
CA THR A 15 -5.60 -12.96 -0.11
C THR A 15 -7.08 -13.25 0.15
N GLU A 16 -7.49 -14.48 -0.07
CA GLU A 16 -8.83 -14.94 0.30
C GLU A 16 -8.92 -15.35 1.78
N ASP A 17 -7.78 -15.64 2.42
CA ASP A 17 -7.72 -16.11 3.80
C ASP A 17 -6.51 -15.48 4.49
N MET A 18 -6.76 -14.48 5.31
CA MET A 18 -5.71 -13.71 5.98
C MET A 18 -4.86 -14.57 6.90
N ASP A 19 -5.51 -15.42 7.73
CA ASP A 19 -4.79 -16.28 8.68
C ASP A 19 -3.88 -17.26 7.95
N ALA A 20 -4.37 -17.88 6.89
CA ALA A 20 -3.57 -18.81 6.09
C ALA A 20 -2.39 -18.14 5.41
N SER A 21 -2.58 -16.92 4.89
CA SER A 21 -1.51 -16.16 4.25
C SER A 21 -0.45 -15.72 5.26
N ILE A 22 -0.85 -15.23 6.41
CA ILE A 22 0.09 -14.87 7.47
C ILE A 22 0.91 -16.10 7.89
N ALA A 23 0.24 -17.22 8.13
CA ALA A 23 0.91 -18.46 8.52
C ALA A 23 1.89 -18.94 7.45
N PHE A 24 1.52 -18.82 6.18
CA PHE A 24 2.42 -19.16 5.07
C PHE A 24 3.69 -18.31 5.09
N TYR A 25 3.55 -16.98 5.19
CA TYR A 25 4.73 -16.10 5.19
C TYR A 25 5.59 -16.29 6.42
N GLU A 26 4.99 -16.52 7.59
CA GLU A 26 5.76 -16.85 8.80
C GLU A 26 6.54 -18.16 8.65
N LYS A 27 5.92 -19.17 8.02
CA LYS A 27 6.55 -20.47 7.78
C LYS A 27 7.78 -20.37 6.89
N ILE A 28 7.78 -19.45 5.92
CA ILE A 28 8.92 -19.27 5.01
C ILE A 28 9.90 -18.20 5.47
N GLY A 29 9.78 -17.74 6.71
CA GLY A 29 10.76 -16.84 7.34
C GLY A 29 10.32 -15.40 7.52
N GLY A 30 9.06 -15.09 7.24
CA GLY A 30 8.51 -13.76 7.47
C GLY A 30 8.14 -13.50 8.93
N SER A 31 7.97 -12.25 9.26
CA SER A 31 7.51 -11.80 10.58
C SER A 31 6.33 -10.88 10.44
N LEU A 32 5.21 -11.20 11.11
CA LEU A 32 4.05 -10.31 11.14
C LEU A 32 4.43 -9.02 11.87
N ARG A 33 4.31 -7.89 11.17
CA ARG A 33 4.61 -6.56 11.71
C ARG A 33 3.37 -5.87 12.24
N SER A 34 2.26 -6.00 11.53
CA SER A 34 1.03 -5.29 11.87
C SER A 34 -0.15 -6.01 11.24
N ARG A 35 -1.25 -6.03 11.95
CA ARG A 35 -2.53 -6.52 11.42
C ARG A 35 -3.58 -5.49 11.79
N SER A 36 -4.19 -4.89 10.76
CA SER A 36 -5.17 -3.82 10.93
C SER A 36 -6.55 -4.38 10.59
N PRO A 37 -7.49 -4.38 11.54
CA PRO A 37 -8.84 -4.83 11.27
C PRO A 37 -9.55 -3.87 10.32
N VAL A 38 -10.73 -4.25 9.84
CA VAL A 38 -11.58 -3.37 9.05
C VAL A 38 -11.95 -2.14 9.90
N CYS A 39 -11.63 -0.96 9.40
CA CYS A 39 -11.84 0.33 10.09
C CYS A 39 -12.60 1.28 9.17
N LEU A 40 -13.93 1.16 9.16
CA LEU A 40 -14.79 2.04 8.36
C LEU A 40 -14.92 3.42 9.02
N PRO A 41 -14.90 4.52 8.24
CA PRO A 41 -14.78 4.60 6.78
C PRO A 41 -13.33 4.62 6.28
N GLU A 42 -12.36 4.46 7.16
CA GLU A 42 -10.92 4.57 6.83
C GLU A 42 -10.49 3.49 5.84
N GLN A 43 -10.96 2.27 6.04
CA GLN A 43 -10.73 1.16 5.11
C GLN A 43 -11.88 0.15 5.20
N GLU A 44 -12.12 -0.59 4.11
CA GLU A 44 -13.24 -1.52 4.01
C GLU A 44 -12.85 -2.98 4.22
N ARG A 45 -11.57 -3.27 4.35
CA ARG A 45 -11.08 -4.65 4.48
C ARG A 45 -9.88 -4.74 5.40
N GLU A 46 -9.65 -5.93 5.94
CA GLU A 46 -8.50 -6.20 6.78
C GLU A 46 -7.21 -6.14 5.99
N LEU A 47 -6.18 -5.59 6.60
CA LEU A 47 -4.84 -5.49 6.05
C LEU A 47 -3.83 -6.09 7.03
N ALA A 48 -2.73 -6.61 6.52
CA ALA A 48 -1.60 -7.02 7.34
C ALA A 48 -0.29 -6.65 6.64
N LEU A 49 0.74 -6.37 7.44
CA LEU A 49 2.09 -6.18 6.95
C LEU A 49 2.96 -7.30 7.49
N VAL A 50 3.66 -7.97 6.59
CA VAL A 50 4.63 -9.02 6.92
C VAL A 50 5.99 -8.57 6.41
N GLU A 51 7.01 -8.56 7.29
CA GLU A 51 8.39 -8.35 6.85
C GLU A 51 8.95 -9.66 6.35
N PHE A 52 9.54 -9.61 5.17
CA PHE A 52 10.09 -10.77 4.52
C PHE A 52 11.33 -10.37 3.71
N GLY A 53 12.51 -10.89 4.11
CA GLY A 53 13.74 -10.66 3.39
C GLY A 53 14.16 -9.19 3.25
N GLY A 54 13.82 -8.36 4.24
CA GLY A 54 14.20 -6.94 4.23
C GLY A 54 13.21 -6.01 3.52
N PHE A 55 12.06 -6.53 3.07
CA PHE A 55 10.99 -5.71 2.51
C PHE A 55 9.64 -6.10 3.13
N LEU A 56 8.63 -5.30 2.87
CA LEU A 56 7.30 -5.54 3.40
C LEU A 56 6.38 -6.09 2.31
N VAL A 57 5.56 -7.05 2.70
CA VAL A 57 4.42 -7.52 1.92
C VAL A 57 3.15 -7.07 2.64
N GLU A 58 2.30 -6.33 1.94
CA GLU A 58 0.97 -5.99 2.43
C GLU A 58 -0.02 -7.05 1.97
N LEU A 59 -0.69 -7.69 2.92
CA LEU A 59 -1.77 -8.63 2.62
C LEU A 59 -3.10 -7.88 2.69
N ILE A 60 -3.88 -7.97 1.63
CA ILE A 60 -5.18 -7.30 1.51
C ILE A 60 -6.25 -8.36 1.41
N ALA A 61 -7.18 -8.36 2.37
CA ALA A 61 -8.29 -9.31 2.36
C ALA A 61 -9.17 -9.10 1.12
N ALA A 62 -9.33 -10.13 0.30
CA ALA A 62 -10.09 -10.10 -0.94
C ALA A 62 -10.74 -11.47 -1.11
N PRO A 63 -11.86 -11.74 -0.40
CA PRO A 63 -12.46 -13.07 -0.35
C PRO A 63 -13.10 -13.53 -1.68
N LEU A 64 -13.50 -12.58 -2.53
CA LEU A 64 -14.14 -12.90 -3.80
C LEU A 64 -13.12 -13.05 -4.92
N PRO A 65 -13.25 -14.04 -5.81
CA PRO A 65 -12.28 -14.29 -6.89
C PRO A 65 -12.04 -13.08 -7.79
N GLU A 66 -13.07 -12.32 -8.13
CA GLU A 66 -12.97 -11.13 -8.98
C GLU A 66 -12.15 -10.01 -8.34
N GLU A 67 -12.02 -9.98 -7.02
CA GLU A 67 -11.21 -9.00 -6.30
C GLU A 67 -9.71 -9.32 -6.37
N ARG A 68 -9.37 -10.56 -6.77
CA ARG A 68 -7.98 -11.03 -6.83
C ARG A 68 -7.44 -11.13 -8.25
N GLU A 69 -8.15 -10.59 -9.21
CA GLU A 69 -7.66 -10.53 -10.59
C GLU A 69 -6.38 -9.70 -10.64
N GLY A 70 -5.27 -10.32 -11.07
CA GLY A 70 -3.96 -9.71 -10.95
C GLY A 70 -3.56 -9.59 -9.47
N CYS A 71 -3.00 -10.65 -8.90
CA CYS A 71 -2.78 -10.78 -7.46
C CYS A 71 -1.87 -9.72 -6.81
N ILE A 72 -1.16 -8.90 -7.61
CA ILE A 72 -0.36 -7.78 -7.10
C ILE A 72 -1.03 -6.47 -7.56
N PRO A 73 -1.87 -5.85 -6.70
CA PRO A 73 -2.67 -4.69 -7.10
C PRO A 73 -1.89 -3.39 -7.24
N HIS A 74 -0.82 -3.19 -6.46
CA HIS A 74 -0.05 -1.96 -6.48
C HIS A 74 1.33 -2.15 -5.85
N PHE A 75 2.19 -1.16 -6.01
CA PHE A 75 3.38 -1.02 -5.19
C PHE A 75 3.44 0.37 -4.56
N ALA A 76 4.10 0.47 -3.42
CA ALA A 76 4.23 1.71 -2.69
C ALA A 76 5.68 2.18 -2.65
N VAL A 77 5.86 3.50 -2.73
CA VAL A 77 7.15 4.14 -2.50
C VAL A 77 7.03 5.06 -1.29
N TYR A 78 8.01 5.00 -0.42
CA TYR A 78 8.07 5.92 0.71
C TYR A 78 8.49 7.31 0.22
N VAL A 79 7.78 8.32 0.72
CA VAL A 79 8.11 9.73 0.49
C VAL A 79 8.14 10.47 1.83
N ASP A 80 8.87 11.57 1.90
CA ASP A 80 8.93 12.39 3.10
C ASP A 80 7.70 13.30 3.24
N ASP A 81 7.12 13.70 2.11
CA ASP A 81 6.01 14.64 2.04
C ASP A 81 5.13 14.28 0.84
N VAL A 82 3.94 13.75 1.12
CA VAL A 82 3.01 13.30 0.07
C VAL A 82 2.54 14.46 -0.77
N ASP A 83 2.19 15.59 -0.17
CA ASP A 83 1.70 16.76 -0.91
C ASP A 83 2.76 17.33 -1.84
N GLN A 84 4.00 17.43 -1.37
CA GLN A 84 5.09 17.93 -2.19
C GLN A 84 5.43 16.98 -3.33
N ALA A 85 5.47 15.67 -3.05
CA ALA A 85 5.68 14.67 -4.09
C ALA A 85 4.60 14.75 -5.17
N ALA A 86 3.34 14.90 -4.77
CA ALA A 86 2.23 15.05 -5.71
C ALA A 86 2.35 16.34 -6.53
N ALA A 87 2.72 17.45 -5.89
CA ALA A 87 2.92 18.72 -6.58
C ALA A 87 4.02 18.61 -7.64
N ASP A 88 5.12 17.93 -7.32
CA ASP A 88 6.23 17.73 -8.25
C ASP A 88 5.84 16.80 -9.40
N LEU A 89 5.01 15.78 -9.13
CA LEU A 89 4.45 14.92 -10.19
C LEU A 89 3.60 15.74 -11.17
N ARG A 90 2.73 16.60 -10.65
CA ARG A 90 1.90 17.47 -11.48
C ARG A 90 2.73 18.44 -12.29
N ALA A 91 3.78 19.01 -11.70
CA ALA A 91 4.72 19.89 -12.39
C ALA A 91 5.43 19.16 -13.54
N ALA A 92 5.63 17.85 -13.43
CA ALA A 92 6.20 17.01 -14.48
C ALA A 92 5.17 16.52 -15.49
N GLY A 93 3.91 16.96 -15.39
CA GLY A 93 2.84 16.59 -16.31
C GLY A 93 2.10 15.32 -15.95
N ILE A 94 2.30 14.78 -14.74
CA ILE A 94 1.61 13.58 -14.29
C ILE A 94 0.44 13.99 -13.39
N ASP A 95 -0.78 13.76 -13.85
CA ASP A 95 -2.00 14.10 -13.10
C ASP A 95 -3.01 12.95 -13.18
N THR A 96 -2.53 11.75 -12.90
CA THR A 96 -3.33 10.52 -12.96
C THR A 96 -3.70 10.03 -11.55
N PHE A 97 -3.91 10.97 -10.63
CA PHE A 97 -4.28 10.64 -9.25
C PHE A 97 -5.65 10.00 -9.20
N CYS A 98 -5.78 8.95 -8.38
CA CYS A 98 -7.01 8.17 -8.28
C CYS A 98 -8.10 8.87 -7.46
N THR A 99 -7.72 9.87 -6.66
CA THR A 99 -8.63 10.66 -5.81
C THR A 99 -8.27 12.14 -5.88
N GLU A 100 -9.17 13.01 -5.45
CA GLU A 100 -8.93 14.46 -5.48
C GLU A 100 -7.89 14.91 -4.45
N ALA A 101 -7.77 14.18 -3.34
CA ALA A 101 -6.85 14.51 -2.26
C ALA A 101 -6.25 13.24 -1.65
N LYS A 102 -5.13 13.41 -0.97
CA LYS A 102 -4.50 12.33 -0.21
C LYS A 102 -5.43 11.83 0.89
N CYS A 103 -5.21 10.61 1.32
CA CYS A 103 -5.95 9.97 2.40
C CYS A 103 -5.10 9.95 3.67
N LEU A 104 -5.71 10.32 4.79
CA LEU A 104 -5.10 10.17 6.11
C LEU A 104 -5.74 8.96 6.80
N MET A 105 -4.92 8.00 7.20
CA MET A 105 -5.33 6.76 7.85
C MET A 105 -4.61 6.64 9.20
N PRO A 106 -5.13 7.30 10.25
CA PRO A 106 -4.41 7.40 11.53
C PRO A 106 -4.35 6.08 12.30
N ASN A 107 -5.22 5.12 11.99
CA ASN A 107 -5.33 3.85 12.71
C ASN A 107 -4.80 2.66 11.91
N THR A 108 -4.32 2.88 10.69
CA THR A 108 -3.78 1.81 9.86
C THR A 108 -2.27 1.77 10.01
N PHE A 109 -1.72 0.61 10.39
CA PHE A 109 -0.29 0.37 10.53
C PHE A 109 0.44 1.42 11.42
N GLY A 110 -0.21 1.91 12.45
CA GLY A 110 0.35 2.94 13.33
C GLY A 110 0.16 4.37 12.84
N GLY A 111 -0.55 4.55 11.75
CA GLY A 111 -0.84 5.84 11.15
C GLY A 111 -0.04 6.09 9.89
N LEU A 112 -0.72 6.52 8.85
CA LEU A 112 -0.10 6.86 7.58
C LEU A 112 -0.93 7.88 6.81
N GLU A 113 -0.32 8.48 5.82
CA GLU A 113 -1.04 9.17 4.75
C GLU A 113 -0.55 8.64 3.41
N ASN A 114 -1.45 8.57 2.45
CA ASN A 114 -1.11 8.06 1.13
C ASN A 114 -1.88 8.75 0.01
N TRP A 115 -1.40 8.56 -1.19
CA TRP A 115 -2.09 9.03 -2.39
C TRP A 115 -1.71 8.12 -3.56
N PHE A 116 -2.70 7.54 -4.21
CA PHE A 116 -2.49 6.66 -5.35
C PHE A 116 -2.57 7.45 -6.67
N PHE A 117 -1.70 7.10 -7.58
CA PHE A 117 -1.78 7.54 -8.97
C PHE A 117 -1.47 6.37 -9.89
N THR A 118 -1.79 6.50 -11.17
CA THR A 118 -1.56 5.42 -12.13
C THR A 118 -0.40 5.75 -13.07
N GLY A 119 0.37 4.72 -13.40
CA GLY A 119 1.36 4.78 -14.46
C GLY A 119 0.72 4.57 -15.84
N PRO A 120 1.52 4.63 -16.91
CA PRO A 120 1.01 4.61 -18.29
C PRO A 120 0.37 3.30 -18.72
N SER A 121 0.62 2.21 -18.00
CA SER A 121 0.01 0.90 -18.27
C SER A 121 -1.17 0.59 -17.34
N GLY A 122 -1.61 1.56 -16.55
CA GLY A 122 -2.70 1.40 -15.61
C GLY A 122 -2.26 0.85 -14.25
N GLU A 123 -0.97 0.60 -14.05
CA GLU A 123 -0.42 0.17 -12.76
C GLU A 123 -0.66 1.24 -11.70
N GLN A 124 -1.04 0.80 -10.49
CA GLN A 124 -1.23 1.73 -9.38
C GLN A 124 0.06 1.88 -8.59
N ILE A 125 0.37 3.12 -8.25
CA ILE A 125 1.55 3.50 -7.48
C ILE A 125 1.06 4.29 -6.26
N GLU A 126 1.51 3.88 -5.09
CA GLU A 126 1.14 4.53 -3.83
C GLU A 126 2.28 5.41 -3.34
N LEU A 127 2.02 6.70 -3.18
CA LEU A 127 2.89 7.58 -2.39
C LEU A 127 2.52 7.36 -0.92
N LEU A 128 3.48 6.98 -0.10
CA LEU A 128 3.22 6.54 1.27
C LEU A 128 4.15 7.24 2.26
N ARG A 129 3.56 7.85 3.28
CA ARG A 129 4.30 8.41 4.40
C ARG A 129 3.75 7.83 5.70
N MET A 130 4.61 7.20 6.48
CA MET A 130 4.26 6.72 7.81
C MET A 130 4.32 7.90 8.78
N LEU A 131 3.33 8.00 9.65
CA LEU A 131 3.23 9.06 10.65
C LEU A 131 4.12 8.80 11.86
#